data_ebbc79d2a9f81b4979e76e1afbabf26f
#
_entry.id   ebbc79d2a9f81b4979e76e1afbabf26f
#
_cell.length_a   1.000
_cell.length_b   1.000
_cell.length_c   1.000
_cell.angle_alpha   90.00
_cell.angle_beta   90.00
_cell.angle_gamma   90.00
#
_symmetry.space_group_name_H-M   'P 1'
#
loop_
_entity.id
_entity.type
_entity.pdbx_description
1 polymer ?
#
loop_
_entity_poly.entity_id
_entity_poly.type
_entity_poly.pdbx_seq_one_letter_code
_entity_poly.pdbx_strand_id
1 'polypeptide(L)'
;MAGFRLFLLFLFSSLLFGHDSPYSLDKFKPVLEISKLQAPKSSFNPLYSRKYGEFEGYSNKYFYLQDNNYMVFYMCGNHNRSELRFKNIWRVGTENKKEMEAEVKLFPLNQKREFTFLQIHADSTLKNMPTINKPLLRVVWYKKLRGKRSHIWAIIRLGDDIFSRYQKIDLGTMPESFFDVKISVYKNVLKIFINGVEKVSMDVGYWGKYYNYFKAGVYLQDDGCAKVLFKKLTVKD
;
A
#
# COMPACT_ATOMS: atom_id res chain seq x y z
N MET A 1 -17.97 -68.95 10.80
CA MET A 1 -16.80 -68.11 10.60
C MET A 1 -17.27 -66.68 10.21
N ALA A 2 -17.31 -65.78 11.15
CA ALA A 2 -17.76 -64.37 10.93
C ALA A 2 -16.53 -63.49 10.70
N GLY A 3 -16.41 -62.97 9.49
CA GLY A 3 -15.31 -62.09 9.13
C GLY A 3 -15.54 -60.65 9.64
N PHE A 4 -14.69 -60.20 10.52
CA PHE A 4 -14.67 -58.87 11.07
C PHE A 4 -14.00 -57.94 10.04
N ARG A 5 -14.77 -57.08 9.36
CA ARG A 5 -14.23 -56.03 8.48
C ARG A 5 -13.89 -54.81 9.34
N LEU A 6 -12.59 -54.57 9.50
CA LEU A 6 -12.05 -53.36 10.12
C LEU A 6 -12.17 -52.18 9.15
N PHE A 7 -13.08 -51.24 9.45
CA PHE A 7 -13.19 -49.97 8.71
C PHE A 7 -12.18 -49.00 9.30
N LEU A 8 -11.08 -48.76 8.57
CA LEU A 8 -10.12 -47.68 8.90
C LEU A 8 -10.73 -46.35 8.49
N LEU A 9 -11.22 -45.56 9.45
CA LEU A 9 -11.60 -44.15 9.24
C LEU A 9 -10.31 -43.33 9.15
N PHE A 10 -9.94 -42.93 7.94
CA PHE A 10 -8.96 -41.87 7.73
C PHE A 10 -9.61 -40.53 8.10
N LEU A 11 -9.32 -40.04 9.29
CA LEU A 11 -9.56 -38.64 9.66
C LEU A 11 -8.59 -37.76 8.86
N PHE A 12 -9.05 -37.20 7.73
CA PHE A 12 -8.41 -36.09 7.07
C PHE A 12 -8.59 -34.85 7.98
N SER A 13 -7.62 -34.61 8.85
CA SER A 13 -7.50 -33.30 9.47
C SER A 13 -7.12 -32.31 8.37
N SER A 14 -8.10 -31.57 7.84
CA SER A 14 -7.84 -30.37 7.06
C SER A 14 -7.15 -29.37 7.98
N LEU A 15 -5.84 -29.31 7.93
CA LEU A 15 -5.06 -28.19 8.45
C LEU A 15 -5.54 -26.95 7.70
N LEU A 16 -6.47 -26.23 8.31
CA LEU A 16 -6.76 -24.85 7.97
C LEU A 16 -5.47 -24.07 8.26
N PHE A 17 -4.64 -23.89 7.24
CA PHE A 17 -3.52 -22.97 7.29
C PHE A 17 -4.11 -21.55 7.37
N GLY A 18 -4.47 -21.13 8.57
CA GLY A 18 -4.71 -19.72 8.86
C GLY A 18 -3.38 -18.99 8.64
N HIS A 19 -3.39 -17.94 7.82
CA HIS A 19 -2.23 -17.09 7.74
C HIS A 19 -2.06 -16.33 9.05
N ASP A 20 -0.82 -16.19 9.53
CA ASP A 20 -0.51 -15.43 10.73
C ASP A 20 -0.78 -13.93 10.52
N SER A 21 -1.03 -13.23 11.61
CA SER A 21 -1.20 -11.79 11.62
C SER A 21 0.15 -11.08 11.47
N PRO A 22 0.30 -10.09 10.59
CA PRO A 22 1.49 -9.25 10.56
C PRO A 22 1.77 -8.52 11.88
N TYR A 23 0.76 -8.31 12.71
CA TYR A 23 0.89 -7.70 14.04
C TYR A 23 1.69 -8.56 15.03
N SER A 24 1.87 -9.86 14.77
CA SER A 24 2.72 -10.73 15.59
C SER A 24 4.21 -10.35 15.56
N LEU A 25 4.64 -9.57 14.55
CA LEU A 25 6.03 -9.09 14.43
C LEU A 25 6.16 -7.65 14.93
N ASP A 26 7.04 -7.43 15.89
CA ASP A 26 7.29 -6.11 16.50
C ASP A 26 7.62 -5.03 15.48
N LYS A 27 8.32 -5.37 14.40
CA LYS A 27 8.69 -4.41 13.35
C LYS A 27 7.49 -3.80 12.61
N PHE A 28 6.30 -4.44 12.64
CA PHE A 28 5.09 -3.91 11.99
C PHE A 28 4.10 -3.28 12.98
N LYS A 29 4.19 -3.55 14.28
CA LYS A 29 3.29 -2.98 15.28
C LYS A 29 3.19 -1.45 15.19
N PRO A 30 4.30 -0.68 15.14
CA PRO A 30 4.21 0.79 15.12
C PRO A 30 3.40 1.35 13.96
N VAL A 31 3.48 0.75 12.77
CA VAL A 31 2.71 1.21 11.60
C VAL A 31 1.28 0.70 11.60
N LEU A 32 1.02 -0.47 12.19
CA LEU A 32 -0.33 -1.04 12.30
C LEU A 32 -1.16 -0.32 13.35
N GLU A 33 -0.58 0.07 14.48
CA GLU A 33 -1.25 0.83 15.55
C GLU A 33 -1.79 2.19 15.09
N ILE A 34 -1.09 2.82 14.16
CA ILE A 34 -1.48 4.14 13.61
C ILE A 34 -2.20 4.05 12.27
N SER A 35 -2.60 2.88 11.84
CA SER A 35 -3.27 2.69 10.55
C SER A 35 -4.58 1.91 10.67
N LYS A 36 -5.40 1.99 9.61
CA LYS A 36 -6.56 1.13 9.38
C LYS A 36 -6.41 0.41 8.05
N LEU A 37 -6.95 -0.81 7.94
CA LEU A 37 -6.98 -1.57 6.69
C LEU A 37 -8.25 -1.26 5.89
N GLN A 38 -8.09 -0.88 4.63
CA GLN A 38 -9.16 -0.73 3.66
C GLN A 38 -9.11 -1.91 2.67
N ALA A 39 -10.13 -2.77 2.69
CA ALA A 39 -10.28 -3.91 1.78
C ALA A 39 -11.77 -4.33 1.69
N PRO A 40 -12.30 -4.76 0.53
CA PRO A 40 -11.70 -4.61 -0.80
C PRO A 40 -11.93 -3.21 -1.39
N LYS A 41 -12.68 -2.35 -0.73
CA LYS A 41 -12.98 -0.96 -1.11
C LYS A 41 -12.51 0.02 -0.01
N SER A 42 -12.65 1.32 -0.24
CA SER A 42 -12.36 2.34 0.78
C SER A 42 -13.43 2.40 1.90
N SER A 43 -14.66 2.00 1.60
CA SER A 43 -15.72 1.82 2.60
C SER A 43 -15.37 0.66 3.54
N PHE A 44 -15.78 0.79 4.80
CA PHE A 44 -15.55 -0.24 5.81
C PHE A 44 -16.33 -1.53 5.45
N ASN A 45 -15.64 -2.66 5.48
CA ASN A 45 -16.21 -3.99 5.35
C ASN A 45 -15.71 -4.85 6.53
N PRO A 46 -16.56 -5.28 7.47
CA PRO A 46 -16.13 -5.96 8.68
C PRO A 46 -15.40 -7.29 8.43
N LEU A 47 -15.60 -7.93 7.28
CA LEU A 47 -14.92 -9.17 6.92
C LEU A 47 -13.45 -8.96 6.51
N TYR A 48 -13.14 -7.81 5.89
CA TYR A 48 -11.84 -7.59 5.26
C TYR A 48 -11.13 -6.31 5.68
N SER A 49 -11.86 -5.35 6.29
CA SER A 49 -11.30 -4.10 6.79
C SER A 49 -10.99 -4.19 8.29
N ARG A 50 -10.13 -3.30 8.78
CA ARG A 50 -9.90 -3.08 10.22
C ARG A 50 -9.91 -1.60 10.51
N LYS A 51 -10.41 -1.22 11.69
CA LYS A 51 -10.31 0.14 12.21
C LYS A 51 -8.87 0.42 12.63
N TYR A 52 -8.62 1.67 13.02
CA TYR A 52 -7.28 2.08 13.46
C TYR A 52 -6.81 1.26 14.66
N GLY A 53 -5.63 0.62 14.54
CA GLY A 53 -4.98 -0.17 15.56
C GLY A 53 -5.55 -1.58 15.79
N GLU A 54 -6.65 -1.97 15.15
CA GLU A 54 -7.32 -3.26 15.38
C GLU A 54 -6.72 -4.40 14.54
N PHE A 55 -5.42 -4.73 14.74
CA PHE A 55 -4.73 -5.76 13.95
C PHE A 55 -4.30 -6.99 14.75
N GLU A 56 -4.40 -6.98 16.07
CA GLU A 56 -3.99 -8.11 16.90
C GLU A 56 -4.76 -9.38 16.49
N GLY A 57 -4.01 -10.46 16.21
CA GLY A 57 -4.56 -11.73 15.74
C GLY A 57 -5.25 -11.68 14.37
N TYR A 58 -5.25 -10.53 13.68
CA TYR A 58 -5.98 -10.38 12.44
C TYR A 58 -5.15 -10.70 11.22
N SER A 59 -5.68 -11.60 10.40
CA SER A 59 -5.24 -11.87 9.03
C SER A 59 -6.43 -12.29 8.16
N ASN A 60 -6.28 -12.20 6.86
CA ASN A 60 -7.21 -12.74 5.88
C ASN A 60 -6.48 -12.95 4.53
N LYS A 61 -7.19 -13.49 3.52
CA LYS A 61 -6.62 -13.75 2.19
C LYS A 61 -6.04 -12.51 1.47
N TYR A 62 -6.35 -11.29 1.92
CA TYR A 62 -5.88 -10.04 1.32
C TYR A 62 -4.81 -9.33 2.14
N PHE A 63 -4.66 -9.72 3.42
CA PHE A 63 -3.72 -9.13 4.36
C PHE A 63 -3.27 -10.19 5.35
N TYR A 64 -1.99 -10.58 5.31
CA TYR A 64 -1.44 -11.65 6.12
C TYR A 64 0.09 -11.57 6.27
N LEU A 65 0.64 -12.38 7.16
CA LEU A 65 2.06 -12.60 7.32
C LEU A 65 2.50 -13.78 6.45
N GLN A 66 3.56 -13.60 5.65
CA GLN A 66 4.19 -14.66 4.86
C GLN A 66 5.61 -14.91 5.34
N ASP A 67 6.03 -16.20 5.39
CA ASP A 67 7.38 -16.66 5.74
C ASP A 67 7.86 -16.10 7.09
N ASN A 68 6.95 -15.84 8.02
CA ASN A 68 7.19 -15.22 9.32
C ASN A 68 8.10 -13.96 9.22
N ASN A 69 7.99 -13.23 8.12
CA ASN A 69 8.87 -12.08 7.85
C ASN A 69 8.20 -10.96 7.05
N TYR A 70 7.24 -11.25 6.18
CA TYR A 70 6.71 -10.28 5.23
C TYR A 70 5.25 -9.97 5.50
N MET A 71 4.92 -8.70 5.69
CA MET A 71 3.53 -8.23 5.66
C MET A 71 3.07 -8.18 4.21
N VAL A 72 2.03 -8.95 3.88
CA VAL A 72 1.52 -9.14 2.53
C VAL A 72 0.22 -8.39 2.33
N PHE A 73 0.15 -7.67 1.22
CA PHE A 73 -1.08 -7.15 0.65
C PHE A 73 -1.33 -7.84 -0.68
N TYR A 74 -2.50 -8.44 -0.84
CA TYR A 74 -2.95 -9.10 -2.06
C TYR A 74 -4.32 -8.60 -2.45
N MET A 75 -4.59 -8.43 -3.73
CA MET A 75 -5.91 -8.03 -4.21
C MET A 75 -6.10 -8.40 -5.67
N CYS A 76 -7.36 -8.67 -6.05
CA CYS A 76 -7.80 -8.85 -7.43
C CYS A 76 -8.98 -7.92 -7.76
N GLY A 77 -9.16 -7.64 -9.06
CA GLY A 77 -10.30 -6.90 -9.60
C GLY A 77 -10.11 -5.40 -9.65
N ASN A 78 -10.86 -4.77 -10.55
CA ASN A 78 -10.73 -3.36 -10.87
C ASN A 78 -11.18 -2.45 -9.70
N HIS A 79 -10.42 -1.39 -9.43
CA HIS A 79 -10.65 -0.43 -8.34
C HIS A 79 -10.78 -1.06 -6.95
N ASN A 80 -10.27 -2.29 -6.78
CA ASN A 80 -10.14 -2.94 -5.48
C ASN A 80 -8.81 -2.61 -4.82
N ARG A 81 -8.75 -2.76 -3.50
CA ARG A 81 -7.57 -2.47 -2.70
C ARG A 81 -7.41 -3.40 -1.52
N SER A 82 -6.19 -3.56 -1.08
CA SER A 82 -5.78 -3.96 0.26
C SER A 82 -4.70 -2.97 0.68
N GLU A 83 -5.06 -1.95 1.44
CA GLU A 83 -4.18 -0.82 1.77
C GLU A 83 -4.34 -0.39 3.23
N LEU A 84 -3.23 -0.08 3.88
CA LEU A 84 -3.22 0.74 5.09
C LEU A 84 -3.49 2.20 4.73
N ARG A 85 -4.36 2.84 5.50
CA ARG A 85 -4.49 4.30 5.59
C ARG A 85 -3.96 4.72 6.96
N PHE A 86 -2.95 5.59 6.99
CA PHE A 86 -2.38 6.09 8.23
C PHE A 86 -3.27 7.16 8.86
N LYS A 87 -3.28 7.20 10.20
CA LYS A 87 -4.16 8.06 11.00
C LYS A 87 -3.70 9.52 10.96
N ASN A 88 -2.39 9.72 11.03
CA ASN A 88 -1.82 11.04 11.14
C ASN A 88 -2.01 11.82 9.85
N ILE A 89 -2.59 13.00 9.96
CA ILE A 89 -2.80 13.91 8.85
C ILE A 89 -1.86 15.11 8.96
N TRP A 90 -1.37 15.57 7.83
CA TRP A 90 -0.38 16.64 7.75
C TRP A 90 -0.56 17.48 6.49
N ARG A 91 0.05 18.66 6.46
CA ARG A 91 0.02 19.57 5.30
C ARG A 91 1.42 19.71 4.71
N VAL A 92 1.47 19.92 3.40
CA VAL A 92 2.66 20.45 2.72
C VAL A 92 2.95 21.86 3.25
N GLY A 93 4.21 22.25 3.33
CA GLY A 93 4.64 23.55 3.85
C GLY A 93 4.96 23.57 5.35
N THR A 94 4.84 22.45 6.07
CA THR A 94 5.18 22.39 7.49
C THR A 94 6.69 22.21 7.70
N GLU A 95 7.20 22.67 8.86
CA GLU A 95 8.60 22.55 9.24
C GLU A 95 8.99 21.12 9.68
N ASN A 96 8.00 20.28 9.99
CA ASN A 96 8.24 18.89 10.34
C ASN A 96 8.33 18.04 9.09
N LYS A 97 9.41 17.29 8.95
CA LYS A 97 9.62 16.36 7.85
C LYS A 97 8.68 15.17 7.95
N LYS A 98 7.98 14.88 6.85
CA LYS A 98 7.07 13.74 6.71
C LYS A 98 7.72 12.69 5.84
N GLU A 99 7.85 11.46 6.34
CA GLU A 99 8.54 10.40 5.62
C GLU A 99 7.77 9.07 5.69
N MET A 100 7.80 8.35 4.58
CA MET A 100 7.41 6.94 4.53
C MET A 100 8.52 6.16 3.84
N GLU A 101 9.05 5.15 4.53
CA GLU A 101 10.07 4.25 3.99
C GLU A 101 9.53 2.82 3.96
N ALA A 102 9.79 2.12 2.87
CA ALA A 102 9.39 0.75 2.68
C ALA A 102 10.46 -0.06 1.95
N GLU A 103 10.74 -1.28 2.42
CA GLU A 103 11.47 -2.31 1.67
C GLU A 103 10.43 -3.29 1.13
N VAL A 104 10.27 -3.34 -0.21
CA VAL A 104 9.15 -4.04 -0.86
C VAL A 104 9.60 -4.97 -1.97
N LYS A 105 8.77 -5.99 -2.24
CA LYS A 105 8.82 -6.81 -3.46
C LYS A 105 7.45 -6.84 -4.11
N LEU A 106 7.39 -6.60 -5.42
CA LEU A 106 6.16 -6.46 -6.18
C LEU A 106 5.90 -7.69 -7.05
N PHE A 107 4.64 -8.14 -7.08
CA PHE A 107 4.20 -9.26 -7.91
C PHE A 107 2.95 -8.84 -8.69
N PRO A 108 3.11 -8.35 -9.94
CA PRO A 108 1.99 -8.25 -10.88
C PRO A 108 1.56 -9.63 -11.33
N LEU A 109 0.26 -9.93 -11.23
CA LEU A 109 -0.32 -11.25 -11.51
C LEU A 109 -1.48 -11.13 -12.50
N ASN A 110 -1.82 -12.22 -13.19
CA ASN A 110 -3.01 -12.36 -14.01
C ASN A 110 -3.20 -11.18 -14.99
N GLN A 111 -2.19 -10.93 -15.85
CA GLN A 111 -2.19 -9.88 -16.88
C GLN A 111 -2.34 -8.45 -16.36
N LYS A 112 -2.09 -8.21 -15.06
CA LYS A 112 -2.09 -6.86 -14.46
C LYS A 112 -1.27 -5.89 -15.30
N ARG A 113 -1.82 -4.67 -15.56
CA ARG A 113 -1.13 -3.63 -16.34
C ARG A 113 -0.56 -2.54 -15.47
N GLU A 114 -1.24 -2.18 -14.37
CA GLU A 114 -0.77 -1.18 -13.41
C GLU A 114 -1.37 -1.42 -12.01
N PHE A 115 -0.63 -1.07 -10.98
CA PHE A 115 -1.14 -0.95 -9.62
C PHE A 115 -0.29 0.00 -8.79
N THR A 116 -0.94 0.69 -7.86
CA THR A 116 -0.31 1.58 -6.88
C THR A 116 0.05 0.80 -5.61
N PHE A 117 1.21 1.09 -5.02
CA PHE A 117 1.61 0.45 -3.77
C PHE A 117 1.97 1.41 -2.63
N LEU A 118 2.31 2.69 -2.92
CA LEU A 118 2.48 3.76 -1.94
C LEU A 118 1.77 5.03 -2.43
N GLN A 119 1.21 5.83 -1.49
CA GLN A 119 0.51 7.07 -1.85
C GLN A 119 0.69 8.16 -0.79
N ILE A 120 0.60 9.42 -1.25
CA ILE A 120 0.18 10.58 -0.45
C ILE A 120 -1.21 10.97 -0.97
N HIS A 121 -2.22 10.91 -0.11
CA HIS A 121 -3.60 11.19 -0.50
C HIS A 121 -4.20 12.30 0.36
N ALA A 122 -4.91 13.24 -0.26
CA ALA A 122 -5.63 14.27 0.49
C ALA A 122 -6.78 13.67 1.28
N ASP A 123 -7.02 14.20 2.47
CA ASP A 123 -8.16 13.78 3.30
C ASP A 123 -9.43 14.54 2.87
N SER A 124 -10.31 13.81 2.21
CA SER A 124 -11.61 14.34 1.76
C SER A 124 -12.71 14.24 2.80
N THR A 125 -12.40 13.77 4.02
CA THR A 125 -13.42 13.55 5.08
C THR A 125 -13.47 14.66 6.11
N LEU A 126 -12.57 15.64 6.02
CA LEU A 126 -12.49 16.77 6.94
C LEU A 126 -13.64 17.74 6.69
N LYS A 127 -14.30 18.15 7.77
CA LYS A 127 -15.35 19.20 7.73
C LYS A 127 -14.72 20.58 7.88
N ASN A 128 -15.30 21.59 7.21
CA ASN A 128 -14.89 22.98 7.30
C ASN A 128 -13.43 23.28 6.87
N MET A 129 -12.86 22.42 6.05
CA MET A 129 -11.51 22.56 5.48
C MET A 129 -11.56 22.36 3.98
N PRO A 130 -10.64 22.94 3.20
CA PRO A 130 -10.49 22.61 1.79
C PRO A 130 -10.22 21.11 1.63
N THR A 131 -11.03 20.41 0.83
CA THR A 131 -10.89 18.97 0.60
C THR A 131 -10.92 18.63 -0.88
N ILE A 132 -10.20 17.58 -1.23
CA ILE A 132 -10.23 16.97 -2.54
C ILE A 132 -10.03 15.45 -2.41
N ASN A 133 -10.85 14.66 -3.09
CA ASN A 133 -10.68 13.20 -3.09
C ASN A 133 -9.69 12.76 -4.19
N LYS A 134 -8.46 13.23 -4.10
CA LYS A 134 -7.39 12.94 -5.07
C LYS A 134 -6.05 12.72 -4.35
N PRO A 135 -5.17 11.87 -4.88
CA PRO A 135 -3.80 11.76 -4.41
C PRO A 135 -2.93 12.91 -4.95
N LEU A 136 -2.02 13.42 -4.10
CA LEU A 136 -0.88 14.21 -4.54
C LEU A 136 0.13 13.33 -5.28
N LEU A 137 0.41 12.15 -4.72
CA LEU A 137 1.38 11.19 -5.23
C LEU A 137 0.82 9.78 -5.21
N ARG A 138 1.06 9.03 -6.29
CA ARG A 138 1.02 7.57 -6.31
C ARG A 138 2.36 7.02 -6.80
N VAL A 139 2.92 6.03 -6.13
CA VAL A 139 4.04 5.23 -6.64
C VAL A 139 3.43 3.95 -7.23
N VAL A 140 3.65 3.77 -8.54
CA VAL A 140 2.89 2.83 -9.37
C VAL A 140 3.85 1.94 -10.15
N TRP A 141 3.58 0.66 -10.21
CA TRP A 141 4.18 -0.22 -11.21
C TRP A 141 3.33 -0.23 -12.49
N TYR A 142 3.99 -0.10 -13.65
CA TYR A 142 3.36 -0.26 -14.97
C TYR A 142 4.00 -1.41 -15.75
N LYS A 143 3.15 -2.28 -16.35
CA LYS A 143 3.61 -3.31 -17.31
C LYS A 143 4.28 -2.67 -18.53
N LYS A 144 3.70 -1.58 -19.04
CA LYS A 144 4.24 -0.78 -20.14
C LYS A 144 3.69 0.65 -20.08
N LEU A 145 4.58 1.64 -20.07
CA LEU A 145 4.24 3.05 -20.15
C LEU A 145 5.34 3.80 -20.93
N ARG A 146 4.96 4.63 -21.90
CA ARG A 146 5.89 5.44 -22.72
C ARG A 146 7.06 4.59 -23.29
N GLY A 147 6.78 3.40 -23.82
CA GLY A 147 7.75 2.47 -24.39
C GLY A 147 8.52 1.62 -23.38
N LYS A 148 8.58 2.01 -22.10
CA LYS A 148 9.29 1.28 -21.04
C LYS A 148 8.44 0.15 -20.47
N ARG A 149 9.06 -1.01 -20.21
CA ARG A 149 8.39 -2.21 -19.71
C ARG A 149 8.78 -2.50 -18.27
N SER A 150 7.81 -2.86 -17.43
CA SER A 150 8.02 -3.23 -16.02
C SER A 150 8.81 -2.19 -15.23
N HIS A 151 8.35 -0.93 -15.30
CA HIS A 151 8.95 0.18 -14.57
C HIS A 151 8.08 0.66 -13.43
N ILE A 152 8.73 1.26 -12.44
CA ILE A 152 8.11 2.00 -11.33
C ILE A 152 8.02 3.47 -11.74
N TRP A 153 6.90 4.10 -11.41
CA TRP A 153 6.61 5.49 -11.79
C TRP A 153 6.08 6.28 -10.59
N ALA A 154 6.50 7.53 -10.49
CA ALA A 154 5.81 8.52 -9.67
C ALA A 154 4.75 9.23 -10.51
N ILE A 155 3.51 9.19 -10.04
CA ILE A 155 2.36 9.87 -10.64
C ILE A 155 2.01 11.04 -9.71
N ILE A 156 2.47 12.24 -10.04
CA ILE A 156 2.38 13.43 -9.21
C ILE A 156 1.36 14.41 -9.81
N ARG A 157 0.44 14.90 -9.00
CA ARG A 157 -0.55 15.88 -9.41
C ARG A 157 0.11 17.25 -9.54
N LEU A 158 -0.20 18.00 -10.60
CA LEU A 158 0.45 19.28 -10.97
C LEU A 158 -0.33 20.53 -10.54
N GLY A 159 -1.37 20.38 -9.75
CA GLY A 159 -2.16 21.50 -9.29
C GLY A 159 -3.17 21.06 -8.23
N ASP A 160 -3.87 22.01 -7.66
CA ASP A 160 -4.71 21.87 -6.50
C ASP A 160 -6.23 21.87 -6.80
N ASP A 161 -6.61 21.76 -8.07
CA ASP A 161 -8.01 21.66 -8.51
C ASP A 161 -8.34 20.25 -9.05
N ILE A 162 -9.63 19.95 -9.24
CA ILE A 162 -10.10 18.62 -9.66
C ILE A 162 -9.68 18.26 -11.09
N PHE A 163 -9.38 19.24 -11.93
CA PHE A 163 -9.01 19.06 -13.34
C PHE A 163 -7.50 19.00 -13.55
N SER A 164 -6.70 19.25 -12.51
CA SER A 164 -5.24 19.25 -12.60
C SER A 164 -4.71 17.95 -13.17
N ARG A 165 -3.74 18.07 -14.08
CA ARG A 165 -3.07 16.94 -14.73
C ARG A 165 -2.10 16.24 -13.75
N TYR A 166 -1.62 15.07 -14.18
CA TYR A 166 -0.57 14.33 -13.49
C TYR A 166 0.71 14.30 -14.31
N GLN A 167 1.82 14.60 -13.68
CA GLN A 167 3.14 14.28 -14.21
C GLN A 167 3.47 12.83 -13.92
N LYS A 168 4.04 12.14 -14.91
CA LYS A 168 4.50 10.75 -14.80
C LYS A 168 6.02 10.75 -14.94
N ILE A 169 6.71 10.47 -13.83
CA ILE A 169 8.18 10.42 -13.75
C ILE A 169 8.60 8.97 -13.62
N ASP A 170 9.51 8.52 -14.46
CA ASP A 170 10.07 7.18 -14.42
C ASP A 170 11.09 7.07 -13.28
N LEU A 171 10.88 6.14 -12.36
CA LEU A 171 11.77 5.88 -11.24
C LEU A 171 12.78 4.76 -11.52
N GLY A 172 12.61 4.05 -12.65
CA GLY A 172 13.47 2.97 -13.10
C GLY A 172 12.74 1.63 -13.25
N THR A 173 13.47 0.65 -13.77
CA THR A 173 12.99 -0.74 -13.91
C THR A 173 12.64 -1.33 -12.54
N MET A 174 11.53 -2.06 -12.45
CA MET A 174 11.17 -2.78 -11.24
C MET A 174 12.22 -3.86 -10.95
N PRO A 175 12.87 -3.83 -9.75
CA PRO A 175 13.78 -4.89 -9.34
C PRO A 175 13.06 -6.23 -9.17
N GLU A 176 13.74 -7.34 -9.45
CA GLU A 176 13.22 -8.70 -9.20
C GLU A 176 13.30 -9.10 -7.71
N SER A 177 14.22 -8.48 -6.97
CA SER A 177 14.40 -8.63 -5.52
C SER A 177 13.65 -7.55 -4.72
N PHE A 178 13.77 -7.59 -3.40
CA PHE A 178 13.36 -6.49 -2.55
C PHE A 178 14.15 -5.22 -2.88
N PHE A 179 13.48 -4.07 -2.78
CA PHE A 179 14.09 -2.77 -3.00
C PHE A 179 13.49 -1.72 -2.07
N ASP A 180 14.27 -0.69 -1.79
CA ASP A 180 13.88 0.40 -0.92
C ASP A 180 13.17 1.51 -1.69
N VAL A 181 12.07 1.99 -1.13
CA VAL A 181 11.39 3.21 -1.56
C VAL A 181 11.25 4.14 -0.37
N LYS A 182 11.73 5.38 -0.52
CA LYS A 182 11.54 6.44 0.45
C LYS A 182 10.81 7.61 -0.20
N ILE A 183 9.74 8.05 0.44
CA ILE A 183 8.99 9.26 0.11
C ILE A 183 9.22 10.23 1.27
N SER A 184 9.62 11.46 0.95
CA SER A 184 9.86 12.51 1.94
C SER A 184 9.22 13.81 1.48
N VAL A 185 8.52 14.49 2.40
CA VAL A 185 8.04 15.86 2.20
C VAL A 185 8.58 16.73 3.32
N TYR A 186 9.33 17.76 2.97
CA TYR A 186 9.85 18.74 3.92
C TYR A 186 9.61 20.13 3.35
N LYS A 187 8.98 21.00 4.15
CA LYS A 187 8.46 22.26 3.65
C LYS A 187 7.60 21.98 2.39
N ASN A 188 7.92 22.60 1.27
CA ASN A 188 7.20 22.40 0.01
C ASN A 188 7.82 21.34 -0.91
N VAL A 189 8.90 20.69 -0.51
CA VAL A 189 9.65 19.80 -1.41
C VAL A 189 9.29 18.35 -1.16
N LEU A 190 8.74 17.69 -2.20
CA LEU A 190 8.56 16.25 -2.30
C LEU A 190 9.82 15.61 -2.89
N LYS A 191 10.39 14.62 -2.21
CA LYS A 191 11.48 13.79 -2.71
C LYS A 191 11.10 12.32 -2.72
N ILE A 192 11.58 11.60 -3.73
CA ILE A 192 11.41 10.14 -3.84
C ILE A 192 12.77 9.52 -4.13
N PHE A 193 13.09 8.47 -3.36
CA PHE A 193 14.33 7.71 -3.51
C PHE A 193 14.00 6.25 -3.81
N ILE A 194 14.78 5.64 -4.69
CA ILE A 194 14.79 4.19 -4.93
C ILE A 194 16.21 3.68 -4.63
N ASN A 195 16.31 2.71 -3.72
CA ASN A 195 17.60 2.16 -3.25
C ASN A 195 18.60 3.27 -2.84
N GLY A 196 18.13 4.27 -2.10
CA GLY A 196 18.93 5.41 -1.65
C GLY A 196 19.21 6.49 -2.71
N VAL A 197 18.91 6.24 -3.99
CA VAL A 197 19.15 7.20 -5.08
C VAL A 197 17.94 8.12 -5.24
N GLU A 198 18.15 9.45 -5.14
CA GLU A 198 17.11 10.44 -5.40
C GLU A 198 16.66 10.39 -6.87
N LYS A 199 15.38 10.13 -7.10
CA LYS A 199 14.74 10.05 -8.42
C LYS A 199 13.84 11.24 -8.72
N VAL A 200 13.33 11.87 -7.66
CA VAL A 200 12.44 13.04 -7.76
C VAL A 200 12.80 14.04 -6.67
N SER A 201 12.88 15.30 -7.05
CA SER A 201 12.86 16.46 -6.17
C SER A 201 11.96 17.51 -6.81
N MET A 202 10.82 17.84 -6.17
CA MET A 202 9.79 18.66 -6.79
C MET A 202 9.11 19.55 -5.77
N ASP A 203 8.93 20.84 -6.10
CA ASP A 203 8.08 21.74 -5.33
C ASP A 203 6.61 21.34 -5.50
N VAL A 204 5.92 21.15 -4.38
CA VAL A 204 4.50 20.80 -4.28
C VAL A 204 3.73 21.78 -3.39
N GLY A 205 4.24 22.98 -3.21
CA GLY A 205 3.66 24.03 -2.36
C GLY A 205 2.23 24.40 -2.72
N TYR A 206 1.86 24.27 -4.01
CA TYR A 206 0.47 24.45 -4.49
C TYR A 206 -0.54 23.50 -3.78
N TRP A 207 -0.06 22.39 -3.19
CA TRP A 207 -0.90 21.42 -2.50
C TRP A 207 -1.11 21.74 -1.01
N GLY A 208 -0.48 22.79 -0.50
CA GLY A 208 -0.41 23.18 0.91
C GLY A 208 -1.75 23.43 1.61
N LYS A 209 -2.85 23.69 0.85
CA LYS A 209 -4.19 23.88 1.46
C LYS A 209 -4.84 22.57 1.94
N TYR A 210 -4.37 21.39 1.48
CA TYR A 210 -4.97 20.10 1.80
C TYR A 210 -4.24 19.38 2.90
N TYR A 211 -5.00 18.77 3.82
CA TYR A 211 -4.47 17.76 4.72
C TYR A 211 -4.29 16.44 4.01
N ASN A 212 -3.19 15.77 4.27
CA ASN A 212 -2.78 14.54 3.60
C ASN A 212 -2.55 13.43 4.62
N TYR A 213 -2.59 12.20 4.13
CA TYR A 213 -2.15 11.01 4.85
C TYR A 213 -1.40 10.09 3.90
N PHE A 214 -0.52 9.27 4.47
CA PHE A 214 0.14 8.21 3.72
C PHE A 214 -0.77 6.99 3.55
N LYS A 215 -0.51 6.20 2.51
CA LYS A 215 -1.10 4.88 2.28
C LYS A 215 -0.04 3.92 1.75
N ALA A 216 -0.14 2.64 2.17
CA ALA A 216 0.74 1.57 1.73
C ALA A 216 -0.04 0.26 1.53
N GLY A 217 0.29 -0.53 0.51
CA GLY A 217 -0.38 -1.80 0.21
C GLY A 217 -0.56 -2.03 -1.28
N VAL A 218 -1.76 -2.41 -1.72
CA VAL A 218 -2.13 -2.62 -3.13
C VAL A 218 -3.42 -1.86 -3.44
N TYR A 219 -3.38 -1.01 -4.47
CA TYR A 219 -4.57 -0.44 -5.09
C TYR A 219 -4.55 -0.67 -6.60
N LEU A 220 -5.57 -1.33 -7.11
CA LEU A 220 -5.68 -1.76 -8.50
C LEU A 220 -6.42 -0.71 -9.33
N GLN A 221 -5.85 -0.28 -10.45
CA GLN A 221 -6.46 0.65 -11.40
C GLN A 221 -7.11 -0.04 -12.60
N ASP A 222 -6.88 -1.35 -12.78
CA ASP A 222 -7.45 -2.18 -13.83
C ASP A 222 -7.68 -3.62 -13.33
N ASP A 223 -8.17 -4.50 -14.17
CA ASP A 223 -8.40 -5.90 -13.85
C ASP A 223 -7.09 -6.68 -13.66
N GLY A 224 -7.19 -7.89 -13.13
CA GLY A 224 -6.10 -8.74 -12.74
C GLY A 224 -5.83 -8.68 -11.24
N CYS A 225 -4.69 -9.21 -10.82
CA CYS A 225 -4.29 -9.29 -9.42
C CYS A 225 -2.92 -8.69 -9.21
N ALA A 226 -2.65 -8.23 -7.99
CA ALA A 226 -1.31 -7.86 -7.56
C ALA A 226 -1.07 -8.27 -6.11
N LYS A 227 0.19 -8.59 -5.80
CA LYS A 227 0.67 -8.86 -4.44
C LYS A 227 1.90 -7.99 -4.18
N VAL A 228 1.95 -7.40 -2.99
CA VAL A 228 3.11 -6.65 -2.51
C VAL A 228 3.52 -7.23 -1.15
N LEU A 229 4.79 -7.58 -1.03
CA LEU A 229 5.43 -7.96 0.21
C LEU A 229 6.17 -6.76 0.77
N PHE A 230 5.91 -6.44 2.04
CA PHE A 230 6.67 -5.45 2.80
C PHE A 230 7.57 -6.20 3.78
N LYS A 231 8.88 -6.04 3.63
CA LYS A 231 9.86 -6.53 4.61
C LYS A 231 10.11 -5.48 5.70
N LYS A 232 9.99 -4.20 5.33
CA LYS A 232 10.02 -3.03 6.22
C LYS A 232 8.95 -2.03 5.78
N LEU A 233 8.33 -1.37 6.76
CA LEU A 233 7.49 -0.19 6.54
C LEU A 233 7.62 0.71 7.77
N THR A 234 7.93 1.97 7.56
CA THR A 234 7.98 2.99 8.61
C THR A 234 7.34 4.28 8.14
N VAL A 235 6.69 4.99 9.04
CA VAL A 235 6.12 6.33 8.81
C VAL A 235 6.58 7.24 9.92
N LYS A 236 7.06 8.43 9.55
CA LYS A 236 7.42 9.54 10.44
C LYS A 236 6.70 10.79 9.96
N ASP A 237 6.01 11.45 10.88
CA ASP A 237 5.21 12.65 10.62
C ASP A 237 5.19 13.63 11.80
#